data_c0da55df6ede501fb3feff921d6a331c
#
_entry.id   c0da55df6ede501fb3feff921d6a331c
#
_cell.length_a   1.000
_cell.length_b   1.000
_cell.length_c   1.000
_cell.angle_alpha   90.00
_cell.angle_beta   90.00
_cell.angle_gamma   90.00
#
_symmetry.space_group_name_H-M   'P 1'
#
loop_
_entity.id
_entity.type
_entity.pdbx_description
1 polymer ?
#
loop_
_entity_poly.entity_id
_entity_poly.type
_entity_poly.pdbx_seq_one_letter_code
_entity_poly.pdbx_strand_id
1 'polypeptide(L)'
;MINTILFDLDGTLARMDQDLFIETYFKKLGALVASHGYDPKQIIQAIWAGTGAMLKNDGSMTNEECFWKVFFDSGLPDAKGLKPLLDHFYANEFDTIREITSPNKLSRKMIASLRRKGYKIGLATSPVFPRIATELRIAWAGLAPTDFDLITTYENSHYGKPSEGYYREVLQVLGSAPEECIMIGNDVDEDMCTERLGMSVYLVTEHLLNRHNTDYSSYPQGSLSDLAAYLEALPDLRFSYRRMAQYHETDQMGIIYHANYIQWFEEARVAWMDHLGYGYDAMEKAGIGSPVLEVHCSYHSPVHFHDTVLVRLRLTEFTGTRLRVSYEVSDEATGALRATGESSHCFVERSTGMPVSLKKTHPDIYELFCKQMRK
;
A
#
# COMPACT_ATOMS: atom_id res chain seq x y z
N MET A 1 11.31 -9.91 8.96
CA MET A 1 11.05 -10.08 7.49
C MET A 1 10.31 -8.85 7.01
N ILE A 2 10.74 -8.24 5.90
CA ILE A 2 10.07 -7.05 5.33
C ILE A 2 8.67 -7.45 4.87
N ASN A 3 7.66 -6.72 5.32
CA ASN A 3 6.25 -6.88 4.95
C ASN A 3 5.57 -5.54 4.60
N THR A 4 6.26 -4.43 4.85
CA THR A 4 5.76 -3.08 4.64
C THR A 4 6.78 -2.27 3.84
N ILE A 5 6.31 -1.60 2.79
CA ILE A 5 7.15 -0.79 1.92
C ILE A 5 6.64 0.65 1.93
N LEU A 6 7.52 1.56 2.31
CA LEU A 6 7.25 2.99 2.28
C LEU A 6 7.92 3.59 1.06
N PHE A 7 7.19 4.36 0.30
CA PHE A 7 7.71 5.10 -0.85
C PHE A 7 7.61 6.60 -0.60
N ASP A 8 8.63 7.32 -0.98
CA ASP A 8 8.49 8.72 -1.31
C ASP A 8 7.82 8.88 -2.69
N LEU A 9 7.32 10.09 -2.99
CA LEU A 9 6.59 10.35 -4.22
C LEU A 9 7.45 11.08 -5.26
N ASP A 10 7.87 12.29 -4.93
CA ASP A 10 8.43 13.24 -5.87
C ASP A 10 9.92 12.95 -6.14
N GLY A 11 10.26 12.59 -7.38
CA GLY A 11 11.60 12.11 -7.72
C GLY A 11 11.82 10.61 -7.47
N THR A 12 10.85 9.93 -6.83
CA THR A 12 10.87 8.48 -6.56
C THR A 12 9.86 7.74 -7.46
N LEU A 13 8.57 7.75 -7.10
CA LEU A 13 7.51 7.13 -7.91
C LEU A 13 7.08 8.05 -9.07
N ALA A 14 7.03 9.35 -8.83
CA ALA A 14 6.79 10.37 -9.83
C ALA A 14 8.12 10.89 -10.40
N ARG A 15 8.26 10.86 -11.72
CA ARG A 15 9.41 11.49 -12.40
C ARG A 15 9.25 12.99 -12.37
N MET A 16 9.80 13.63 -11.36
CA MET A 16 9.63 15.05 -11.15
C MET A 16 10.92 15.68 -10.63
N ASP A 17 11.34 16.74 -11.31
CA ASP A 17 12.36 17.64 -10.82
C ASP A 17 11.74 18.57 -9.78
N GLN A 18 12.25 18.53 -8.55
CA GLN A 18 11.68 19.28 -7.43
C GLN A 18 11.79 20.80 -7.60
N ASP A 19 12.90 21.28 -8.14
CA ASP A 19 13.11 22.73 -8.31
C ASP A 19 12.16 23.26 -9.40
N LEU A 20 12.03 22.55 -10.51
CA LEU A 20 11.08 22.88 -11.57
C LEU A 20 9.63 22.83 -11.08
N PHE A 21 9.30 21.86 -10.21
CA PHE A 21 7.97 21.78 -9.61
C PHE A 21 7.67 23.00 -8.75
N ILE A 22 8.58 23.37 -7.84
CA ILE A 22 8.41 24.52 -6.94
C ILE A 22 8.29 25.82 -7.76
N GLU A 23 9.13 26.02 -8.77
CA GLU A 23 9.08 27.19 -9.67
C GLU A 23 7.72 27.27 -10.38
N THR A 24 7.28 26.16 -10.99
CA THR A 24 6.03 26.11 -11.75
C THR A 24 4.82 26.32 -10.83
N TYR A 25 4.83 25.70 -9.66
CA TYR A 25 3.79 25.84 -8.62
C TYR A 25 3.63 27.31 -8.22
N PHE A 26 4.69 27.97 -7.81
CA PHE A 26 4.60 29.38 -7.38
C PHE A 26 4.32 30.34 -8.52
N LYS A 27 4.75 30.05 -9.74
CA LYS A 27 4.40 30.84 -10.92
C LYS A 27 2.89 30.82 -11.18
N LYS A 28 2.28 29.63 -11.17
CA LYS A 28 0.82 29.49 -11.40
C LYS A 28 0.02 30.08 -10.24
N LEU A 29 0.37 29.75 -9.02
CA LEU A 29 -0.29 30.31 -7.83
C LEU A 29 -0.14 31.86 -7.79
N GLY A 30 1.05 32.38 -8.06
CA GLY A 30 1.30 33.81 -8.10
C GLY A 30 0.44 34.53 -9.15
N ALA A 31 0.24 33.93 -10.31
CA ALA A 31 -0.65 34.47 -11.35
C ALA A 31 -2.11 34.52 -10.87
N LEU A 32 -2.60 33.47 -10.21
CA LEU A 32 -3.96 33.44 -9.66
C LEU A 32 -4.15 34.52 -8.60
N VAL A 33 -3.30 34.61 -7.58
CA VAL A 33 -3.46 35.59 -6.49
C VAL A 33 -3.34 37.03 -7.00
N ALA A 34 -2.46 37.28 -8.00
CA ALA A 34 -2.33 38.58 -8.65
C ALA A 34 -3.62 38.99 -9.38
N SER A 35 -4.29 38.07 -10.06
CA SER A 35 -5.57 38.33 -10.75
C SER A 35 -6.71 38.71 -9.80
N HIS A 36 -6.57 38.36 -8.51
CA HIS A 36 -7.49 38.72 -7.43
C HIS A 36 -7.03 39.95 -6.60
N GLY A 37 -5.99 40.65 -7.07
CA GLY A 37 -5.53 41.90 -6.46
C GLY A 37 -4.58 41.73 -5.26
N TYR A 38 -4.09 40.54 -5.00
CA TYR A 38 -3.10 40.28 -3.95
C TYR A 38 -1.67 40.39 -4.48
N ASP A 39 -0.72 40.74 -3.61
CA ASP A 39 0.71 40.74 -3.93
C ASP A 39 1.26 39.29 -3.86
N PRO A 40 1.67 38.68 -4.99
CA PRO A 40 2.19 37.32 -5.02
C PRO A 40 3.38 37.10 -4.09
N LYS A 41 4.26 38.10 -3.93
CA LYS A 41 5.46 37.97 -3.09
C LYS A 41 5.11 37.78 -1.63
N GLN A 42 4.15 38.56 -1.14
CA GLN A 42 3.70 38.46 0.25
C GLN A 42 3.00 37.10 0.52
N ILE A 43 2.15 36.65 -0.42
CA ILE A 43 1.48 35.35 -0.30
C ILE A 43 2.49 34.21 -0.31
N ILE A 44 3.44 34.21 -1.25
CA ILE A 44 4.48 33.17 -1.33
C ILE A 44 5.33 33.15 -0.05
N GLN A 45 5.67 34.33 0.49
CA GLN A 45 6.41 34.43 1.75
C GLN A 45 5.61 33.83 2.93
N ALA A 46 4.31 34.08 3.00
CA ALA A 46 3.46 33.52 4.03
C ALA A 46 3.32 31.98 3.89
N ILE A 47 3.22 31.48 2.65
CA ILE A 47 3.23 30.03 2.38
C ILE A 47 4.55 29.40 2.84
N TRP A 48 5.70 30.00 2.53
CA TRP A 48 6.98 29.50 3.02
C TRP A 48 7.10 29.52 4.53
N ALA A 49 6.57 30.55 5.19
CA ALA A 49 6.53 30.60 6.66
C ALA A 49 5.67 29.47 7.24
N GLY A 50 4.48 29.23 6.68
CA GLY A 50 3.60 28.12 7.06
C GLY A 50 4.24 26.76 6.80
N THR A 51 4.89 26.58 5.64
CA THR A 51 5.63 25.35 5.31
C THR A 51 6.77 25.11 6.29
N GLY A 52 7.54 26.14 6.61
CA GLY A 52 8.61 26.06 7.59
C GLY A 52 8.11 25.70 9.01
N ALA A 53 6.89 26.10 9.35
CA ALA A 53 6.26 25.72 10.61
C ALA A 53 5.85 24.24 10.62
N MET A 54 5.27 23.73 9.52
CA MET A 54 4.94 22.30 9.38
C MET A 54 6.18 21.40 9.53
N LEU A 55 7.31 21.79 8.93
CA LEU A 55 8.56 21.03 9.02
C LEU A 55 9.14 21.01 10.46
N LYS A 56 8.77 21.99 11.29
CA LYS A 56 9.19 22.11 12.69
C LYS A 56 8.08 21.73 13.68
N ASN A 57 6.97 21.19 13.18
CA ASN A 57 5.86 20.80 14.04
C ASN A 57 6.30 19.76 15.05
N ASP A 58 5.92 19.97 16.31
CA ASP A 58 6.31 19.14 17.46
C ASP A 58 5.30 18.02 17.76
N GLY A 59 4.28 17.88 16.94
CA GLY A 59 3.24 16.86 17.06
C GLY A 59 2.01 17.30 17.87
N SER A 60 1.97 18.55 18.33
CA SER A 60 0.86 19.05 19.14
C SER A 60 -0.43 19.34 18.36
N MET A 61 -0.32 19.48 17.05
CA MET A 61 -1.43 19.72 16.12
C MET A 61 -1.11 19.13 14.74
N THR A 62 -2.11 19.03 13.85
CA THR A 62 -1.85 18.62 12.47
C THR A 62 -1.00 19.64 11.71
N ASN A 63 -0.33 19.21 10.65
CA ASN A 63 0.40 20.13 9.81
C ASN A 63 -0.52 21.16 9.14
N GLU A 64 -1.76 20.80 8.81
CA GLU A 64 -2.78 21.74 8.33
C GLU A 64 -3.04 22.84 9.35
N GLU A 65 -3.31 22.49 10.61
CA GLU A 65 -3.55 23.47 11.68
C GLU A 65 -2.33 24.35 11.89
N CYS A 66 -1.13 23.76 11.90
CA CYS A 66 0.14 24.48 12.05
C CYS A 66 0.34 25.49 10.91
N PHE A 67 0.14 25.04 9.64
CA PHE A 67 0.23 25.91 8.47
C PHE A 67 -0.73 27.11 8.56
N TRP A 68 -2.02 26.85 8.75
CA TRP A 68 -3.02 27.91 8.74
C TRP A 68 -2.87 28.88 9.91
N LYS A 69 -2.44 28.41 11.08
CA LYS A 69 -2.12 29.28 12.22
C LYS A 69 -1.06 30.31 11.84
N VAL A 70 0.08 29.85 11.30
CA VAL A 70 1.18 30.75 10.91
C VAL A 70 0.78 31.62 9.71
N PHE A 71 0.05 31.07 8.74
CA PHE A 71 -0.42 31.80 7.58
C PHE A 71 -1.37 32.95 7.96
N PHE A 72 -2.31 32.72 8.86
CA PHE A 72 -3.24 33.75 9.33
C PHE A 72 -2.58 34.82 10.19
N ASP A 73 -1.50 34.47 10.89
CA ASP A 73 -0.71 35.37 11.72
C ASP A 73 0.38 36.11 10.94
N SER A 74 0.48 35.90 9.62
CA SER A 74 1.52 36.46 8.75
C SER A 74 1.43 37.98 8.52
N GLY A 75 0.38 38.62 8.99
CA GLY A 75 0.12 40.07 8.78
C GLY A 75 -0.45 40.40 7.40
N LEU A 76 -0.82 39.41 6.60
CA LEU A 76 -1.48 39.63 5.31
C LEU A 76 -2.86 40.28 5.49
N PRO A 77 -3.20 41.29 4.69
CA PRO A 77 -4.56 41.80 4.61
C PRO A 77 -5.53 40.67 4.21
N ASP A 78 -6.57 40.44 4.99
CA ASP A 78 -7.60 39.41 4.74
C ASP A 78 -7.03 37.98 4.55
N ALA A 79 -6.04 37.58 5.38
CA ALA A 79 -5.43 36.27 5.31
C ALA A 79 -6.45 35.13 5.38
N LYS A 80 -7.56 35.29 6.11
CA LYS A 80 -8.64 34.30 6.20
C LYS A 80 -9.45 34.20 4.91
N GLY A 81 -9.65 35.31 4.20
CA GLY A 81 -10.34 35.36 2.92
C GLY A 81 -9.52 34.70 1.79
N LEU A 82 -8.20 34.53 1.97
CA LEU A 82 -7.32 33.83 1.03
C LEU A 82 -7.51 32.32 1.04
N LYS A 83 -7.97 31.71 2.13
CA LYS A 83 -8.13 30.25 2.20
C LYS A 83 -9.03 29.70 1.07
N PRO A 84 -10.23 30.23 0.80
CA PRO A 84 -11.05 29.79 -0.32
C PRO A 84 -10.36 29.93 -1.68
N LEU A 85 -9.53 30.95 -1.89
CA LEU A 85 -8.77 31.15 -3.13
C LEU A 85 -7.67 30.10 -3.29
N LEU A 86 -6.97 29.76 -2.21
CA LEU A 86 -5.96 28.70 -2.21
C LEU A 86 -6.61 27.31 -2.40
N ASP A 87 -7.75 27.07 -1.75
CA ASP A 87 -8.52 25.83 -1.95
C ASP A 87 -8.99 25.71 -3.42
N HIS A 88 -9.44 26.85 -4.02
CA HIS A 88 -9.81 26.89 -5.44
C HIS A 88 -8.63 26.57 -6.35
N PHE A 89 -7.43 27.07 -6.06
CA PHE A 89 -6.22 26.75 -6.81
C PHE A 89 -5.94 25.26 -6.85
N TYR A 90 -5.97 24.60 -5.70
CA TYR A 90 -5.74 23.15 -5.64
C TYR A 90 -6.83 22.34 -6.36
N ALA A 91 -8.07 22.80 -6.31
CA ALA A 91 -9.18 22.09 -6.95
C ALA A 91 -9.22 22.24 -8.47
N ASN A 92 -8.75 23.37 -9.03
CA ASN A 92 -9.02 23.70 -10.43
C ASN A 92 -7.76 23.97 -11.29
N GLU A 93 -6.68 24.46 -10.69
CA GLU A 93 -5.50 24.90 -11.45
C GLU A 93 -4.26 24.04 -11.20
N PHE A 94 -4.13 23.46 -10.01
CA PHE A 94 -2.96 22.67 -9.61
C PHE A 94 -2.68 21.51 -10.59
N ASP A 95 -3.73 20.85 -11.10
CA ASP A 95 -3.55 19.76 -12.07
C ASP A 95 -2.85 20.18 -13.36
N THR A 96 -2.87 21.47 -13.71
CA THR A 96 -2.16 21.96 -14.88
C THR A 96 -0.64 21.87 -14.74
N ILE A 97 -0.11 21.71 -13.52
CA ILE A 97 1.33 21.54 -13.27
C ILE A 97 1.83 20.19 -13.80
N ARG A 98 0.95 19.22 -14.00
CA ARG A 98 1.30 17.89 -14.55
C ARG A 98 2.12 17.92 -15.84
N GLU A 99 2.13 19.02 -16.57
CA GLU A 99 2.91 19.20 -17.80
C GLU A 99 4.44 19.04 -17.61
N ILE A 100 4.95 19.20 -16.37
CA ILE A 100 6.37 19.04 -16.03
C ILE A 100 6.76 17.59 -15.72
N THR A 101 5.82 16.66 -15.71
CA THR A 101 6.05 15.26 -15.38
C THR A 101 5.35 14.33 -16.37
N SER A 102 5.55 13.04 -16.22
CA SER A 102 4.90 12.03 -17.07
C SER A 102 4.61 10.75 -16.28
N PRO A 103 3.51 10.04 -16.61
CA PRO A 103 3.20 8.77 -15.95
C PRO A 103 4.34 7.76 -16.08
N ASN A 104 4.66 7.10 -14.98
CA ASN A 104 5.72 6.11 -14.94
C ASN A 104 5.14 4.69 -14.93
N LYS A 105 5.22 4.02 -16.10
CA LYS A 105 4.73 2.63 -16.24
C LYS A 105 5.44 1.64 -15.30
N LEU A 106 6.70 1.93 -14.93
CA LEU A 106 7.48 1.05 -14.07
C LEU A 106 6.99 1.17 -12.62
N SER A 107 6.73 2.38 -12.12
CA SER A 107 6.13 2.59 -10.79
C SER A 107 4.82 1.84 -10.65
N ARG A 108 3.93 1.93 -11.65
CA ARG A 108 2.67 1.17 -11.67
C ARG A 108 2.87 -0.34 -11.61
N LYS A 109 3.85 -0.88 -12.36
CA LYS A 109 4.16 -2.33 -12.33
C LYS A 109 4.68 -2.77 -10.99
N MET A 110 5.59 -2.01 -10.37
CA MET A 110 6.15 -2.28 -9.05
C MET A 110 5.05 -2.33 -7.98
N ILE A 111 4.25 -1.29 -7.90
CA ILE A 111 3.15 -1.20 -6.92
C ILE A 111 2.17 -2.35 -7.10
N ALA A 112 1.73 -2.63 -8.34
CA ALA A 112 0.84 -3.74 -8.62
C ALA A 112 1.45 -5.11 -8.27
N SER A 113 2.75 -5.31 -8.48
CA SER A 113 3.46 -6.55 -8.10
C SER A 113 3.49 -6.71 -6.58
N LEU A 114 3.87 -5.66 -5.84
CA LEU A 114 3.93 -5.68 -4.38
C LEU A 114 2.55 -5.94 -3.74
N ARG A 115 1.50 -5.28 -4.26
CA ARG A 115 0.12 -5.55 -3.82
C ARG A 115 -0.26 -7.01 -4.03
N ARG A 116 0.05 -7.58 -5.20
CA ARG A 116 -0.18 -9.01 -5.46
C ARG A 116 0.61 -9.92 -4.53
N LYS A 117 1.81 -9.52 -4.10
CA LYS A 117 2.65 -10.27 -3.16
C LYS A 117 2.22 -10.10 -1.69
N GLY A 118 1.22 -9.25 -1.40
CA GLY A 118 0.65 -9.07 -0.06
C GLY A 118 1.41 -8.07 0.82
N TYR A 119 2.24 -7.21 0.23
CA TYR A 119 2.90 -6.13 0.98
C TYR A 119 1.93 -5.02 1.35
N LYS A 120 2.10 -4.45 2.54
CA LYS A 120 1.55 -3.14 2.88
C LYS A 120 2.36 -2.06 2.18
N ILE A 121 1.69 -1.05 1.64
CA ILE A 121 2.35 0.03 0.90
C ILE A 121 1.92 1.38 1.46
N GLY A 122 2.86 2.12 2.04
CA GLY A 122 2.67 3.49 2.49
C GLY A 122 3.29 4.49 1.51
N LEU A 123 2.58 5.56 1.19
CA LEU A 123 3.14 6.73 0.55
C LEU A 123 3.56 7.72 1.63
N ALA A 124 4.85 7.70 1.95
CA ALA A 124 5.49 8.53 2.96
C ALA A 124 6.16 9.74 2.30
N THR A 125 5.37 10.59 1.63
CA THR A 125 5.83 11.85 1.05
C THR A 125 5.86 12.96 2.08
N SER A 126 6.61 14.05 1.84
CA SER A 126 6.65 15.19 2.75
C SER A 126 5.26 15.80 2.92
N PRO A 127 4.67 15.83 4.14
CA PRO A 127 3.27 16.13 4.38
C PRO A 127 3.03 17.65 4.50
N VAL A 128 3.43 18.38 3.46
CA VAL A 128 3.33 19.85 3.38
C VAL A 128 2.27 20.32 2.39
N PHE A 129 1.59 19.40 1.73
CA PHE A 129 0.53 19.69 0.77
C PHE A 129 -0.82 19.12 1.24
N PRO A 130 -1.94 19.76 0.82
CA PRO A 130 -3.27 19.23 1.04
C PRO A 130 -3.46 17.90 0.28
N ARG A 131 -4.37 17.08 0.80
CA ARG A 131 -4.68 15.76 0.24
C ARG A 131 -4.97 15.81 -1.25
N ILE A 132 -5.76 16.78 -1.70
CA ILE A 132 -6.10 16.96 -3.10
C ILE A 132 -4.85 17.10 -3.98
N ALA A 133 -3.87 17.89 -3.55
CA ALA A 133 -2.62 18.09 -4.29
C ALA A 133 -1.77 16.80 -4.30
N THR A 134 -1.76 16.06 -3.20
CA THR A 134 -1.03 14.79 -3.12
C THR A 134 -1.68 13.72 -4.00
N GLU A 135 -3.01 13.62 -4.00
CA GLU A 135 -3.74 12.68 -4.86
C GLU A 135 -3.57 13.01 -6.37
N LEU A 136 -3.52 14.29 -6.74
CA LEU A 136 -3.21 14.70 -8.12
C LEU A 136 -1.78 14.29 -8.53
N ARG A 137 -0.79 14.48 -7.66
CA ARG A 137 0.60 14.04 -7.94
C ARG A 137 0.72 12.51 -8.05
N ILE A 138 -0.04 11.75 -7.26
CA ILE A 138 -0.17 10.29 -7.41
C ILE A 138 -0.71 9.96 -8.80
N ALA A 139 -1.76 10.66 -9.24
CA ALA A 139 -2.33 10.45 -10.57
C ALA A 139 -1.35 10.83 -11.71
N TRP A 140 -0.53 11.86 -11.53
CA TRP A 140 0.53 12.23 -12.49
C TRP A 140 1.58 11.12 -12.64
N ALA A 141 1.88 10.40 -11.56
CA ALA A 141 2.76 9.22 -11.61
C ALA A 141 2.11 8.00 -12.30
N GLY A 142 0.80 8.08 -12.64
CA GLY A 142 0.04 6.98 -13.23
C GLY A 142 -0.45 5.96 -12.20
N LEU A 143 -0.56 6.37 -10.95
CA LEU A 143 -1.02 5.59 -9.80
C LEU A 143 -2.39 6.10 -9.32
N ALA A 144 -2.98 5.37 -8.37
CA ALA A 144 -4.24 5.76 -7.73
C ALA A 144 -4.08 5.79 -6.20
N PRO A 145 -4.84 6.62 -5.47
CA PRO A 145 -4.82 6.62 -4.00
C PRO A 145 -5.12 5.24 -3.39
N THR A 146 -5.92 4.43 -4.06
CA THR A 146 -6.24 3.04 -3.65
C THR A 146 -5.08 2.06 -3.77
N ASP A 147 -3.97 2.46 -4.38
CA ASP A 147 -2.75 1.66 -4.46
C ASP A 147 -1.98 1.65 -3.13
N PHE A 148 -2.33 2.54 -2.19
CA PHE A 148 -1.62 2.74 -0.92
C PHE A 148 -2.53 2.46 0.29
N ASP A 149 -1.96 1.85 1.32
CA ASP A 149 -2.62 1.62 2.62
C ASP A 149 -2.57 2.87 3.51
N LEU A 150 -1.61 3.77 3.25
CA LEU A 150 -1.45 5.08 3.88
C LEU A 150 -0.92 6.07 2.85
N ILE A 151 -1.46 7.29 2.88
CA ILE A 151 -0.93 8.46 2.16
C ILE A 151 -0.77 9.58 3.20
N THR A 152 0.46 10.08 3.36
CA THR A 152 0.72 11.22 4.24
C THR A 152 0.39 12.53 3.56
N THR A 153 -0.36 13.37 4.26
CA THR A 153 -0.79 14.71 3.82
C THR A 153 -0.77 15.65 5.01
N TYR A 154 -0.91 16.95 4.80
CA TYR A 154 -0.85 17.90 5.90
C TYR A 154 -2.04 17.78 6.87
N GLU A 155 -3.18 17.19 6.44
CA GLU A 155 -4.36 16.97 7.27
C GLU A 155 -4.21 15.81 8.26
N ASN A 156 -3.38 14.81 7.92
CA ASN A 156 -3.27 13.58 8.71
C ASN A 156 -1.88 13.33 9.30
N SER A 157 -0.99 14.30 9.24
CA SER A 157 0.37 14.21 9.78
C SER A 157 0.63 15.35 10.77
N HIS A 158 1.33 15.01 11.86
CA HIS A 158 1.66 15.95 12.94
C HIS A 158 3.15 16.32 12.97
N TYR A 159 3.93 15.76 12.06
CA TYR A 159 5.37 15.99 11.93
C TYR A 159 5.73 16.09 10.45
N GLY A 160 6.90 16.66 10.14
CA GLY A 160 7.49 16.69 8.80
C GLY A 160 8.71 15.80 8.69
N LYS A 161 9.13 15.42 7.47
CA LYS A 161 10.44 14.84 7.22
C LYS A 161 11.54 15.87 7.52
N PRO A 162 12.72 15.45 8.01
CA PRO A 162 13.17 14.10 8.34
C PRO A 162 12.92 13.69 9.80
N SER A 163 11.92 14.27 10.46
CA SER A 163 11.65 14.03 11.88
C SER A 163 11.40 12.54 12.16
N GLU A 164 12.02 12.05 13.22
CA GLU A 164 11.76 10.70 13.73
C GLU A 164 10.29 10.53 14.14
N GLY A 165 9.65 11.58 14.65
CA GLY A 165 8.23 11.61 14.97
C GLY A 165 7.34 11.30 13.77
N TYR A 166 7.68 11.82 12.59
CA TYR A 166 6.96 11.55 11.35
C TYR A 166 6.96 10.05 11.01
N TYR A 167 8.12 9.42 11.00
CA TYR A 167 8.22 8.00 10.66
C TYR A 167 7.59 7.09 11.70
N ARG A 168 7.68 7.43 12.99
CA ARG A 168 6.98 6.70 14.06
C ARG A 168 5.47 6.78 13.91
N GLU A 169 4.93 7.94 13.52
CA GLU A 169 3.51 8.12 13.22
C GLU A 169 3.07 7.25 12.03
N VAL A 170 3.83 7.25 10.93
CA VAL A 170 3.59 6.41 9.75
C VAL A 170 3.57 4.93 10.12
N LEU A 171 4.56 4.47 10.89
CA LEU A 171 4.66 3.09 11.34
C LEU A 171 3.49 2.69 12.24
N GLN A 172 3.09 3.58 13.15
CA GLN A 172 1.96 3.36 14.06
C GLN A 172 0.64 3.20 13.27
N VAL A 173 0.38 4.07 12.29
CA VAL A 173 -0.84 3.98 11.46
C VAL A 173 -0.87 2.70 10.65
N LEU A 174 0.26 2.27 10.09
CA LEU A 174 0.37 1.03 9.34
C LEU A 174 0.40 -0.22 10.23
N GLY A 175 0.58 -0.06 11.55
CA GLY A 175 0.73 -1.18 12.47
C GLY A 175 1.92 -2.06 12.11
N SER A 176 3.07 -1.44 11.82
CA SER A 176 4.30 -2.13 11.38
C SER A 176 5.47 -1.76 12.28
N ALA A 177 6.35 -2.74 12.55
CA ALA A 177 7.59 -2.49 13.28
C ALA A 177 8.68 -1.99 12.32
N PRO A 178 9.64 -1.15 12.76
CA PRO A 178 10.69 -0.61 11.89
C PRO A 178 11.45 -1.68 11.12
N GLU A 179 11.83 -2.78 11.76
CA GLU A 179 12.58 -3.89 11.18
C GLU A 179 11.80 -4.71 10.15
N GLU A 180 10.50 -4.46 10.04
CA GLU A 180 9.63 -5.06 9.02
C GLU A 180 9.43 -4.14 7.81
N CYS A 181 10.02 -2.96 7.84
CA CYS A 181 9.81 -1.90 6.86
C CYS A 181 11.05 -1.62 6.02
N ILE A 182 10.81 -1.21 4.78
CA ILE A 182 11.83 -0.59 3.93
C ILE A 182 11.33 0.79 3.49
N MET A 183 12.16 1.82 3.63
CA MET A 183 11.92 3.15 3.04
C MET A 183 12.64 3.26 1.71
N ILE A 184 11.91 3.67 0.70
CA ILE A 184 12.40 3.87 -0.67
C ILE A 184 12.17 5.32 -1.04
N GLY A 185 13.25 6.04 -1.31
CA GLY A 185 13.20 7.45 -1.65
C GLY A 185 14.43 7.91 -2.41
N ASN A 186 14.46 9.18 -2.79
CA ASN A 186 15.55 9.80 -3.54
C ASN A 186 16.31 10.89 -2.73
N ASP A 187 15.86 11.18 -1.52
CA ASP A 187 16.50 12.18 -0.65
C ASP A 187 17.34 11.48 0.42
N VAL A 188 18.67 11.76 0.40
CA VAL A 188 19.64 11.15 1.33
C VAL A 188 19.36 11.57 2.77
N ASP A 189 18.95 12.81 2.97
CA ASP A 189 18.74 13.36 4.31
C ASP A 189 17.35 13.03 4.86
N GLU A 190 16.32 13.10 4.01
CA GLU A 190 14.94 12.92 4.42
C GLU A 190 14.51 11.44 4.47
N ASP A 191 14.95 10.59 3.54
CA ASP A 191 14.47 9.22 3.43
C ASP A 191 15.41 8.20 4.07
N MET A 192 16.73 8.35 3.87
CA MET A 192 17.71 7.38 4.38
C MET A 192 17.92 7.48 5.89
N CYS A 193 17.51 8.58 6.54
CA CYS A 193 17.55 8.75 7.98
C CYS A 193 16.73 7.67 8.73
N THR A 194 15.82 7.00 8.08
CA THR A 194 14.99 5.92 8.65
C THR A 194 15.79 4.68 9.05
N GLU A 195 17.00 4.49 8.51
CA GLU A 195 17.92 3.45 8.95
C GLU A 195 18.21 3.56 10.46
N ARG A 196 18.25 4.78 11.00
CA ARG A 196 18.46 5.03 12.46
C ARG A 196 17.32 4.49 13.32
N LEU A 197 16.15 4.29 12.74
CA LEU A 197 15.00 3.67 13.40
C LEU A 197 15.03 2.13 13.32
N GLY A 198 15.96 1.56 12.55
CA GLY A 198 16.05 0.12 12.30
C GLY A 198 15.31 -0.33 11.04
N MET A 199 14.87 0.61 10.19
CA MET A 199 14.28 0.28 8.89
C MET A 199 15.36 -0.08 7.88
N SER A 200 15.05 -0.94 6.92
CA SER A 200 15.82 -1.04 5.69
C SER A 200 15.61 0.20 4.83
N VAL A 201 16.57 0.53 3.97
CA VAL A 201 16.47 1.66 3.05
C VAL A 201 16.90 1.27 1.63
N TYR A 202 16.37 1.98 0.63
CA TYR A 202 16.82 1.90 -0.76
C TYR A 202 16.78 3.28 -1.39
N LEU A 203 17.92 3.74 -1.92
CA LEU A 203 18.08 5.06 -2.50
C LEU A 203 17.91 5.02 -4.03
N VAL A 204 16.92 5.75 -4.54
CA VAL A 204 16.69 5.94 -5.98
C VAL A 204 17.54 7.09 -6.48
N THR A 205 18.37 6.86 -7.50
CA THR A 205 19.42 7.81 -7.91
C THR A 205 19.05 8.69 -9.10
N GLU A 206 17.89 8.50 -9.75
CA GLU A 206 17.53 9.27 -10.97
C GLU A 206 17.26 10.76 -10.70
N HIS A 207 16.67 11.11 -9.56
CA HIS A 207 16.42 12.48 -9.10
C HIS A 207 16.99 12.67 -7.69
N LEU A 208 18.24 12.25 -7.50
CA LEU A 208 18.92 12.24 -6.21
C LEU A 208 18.98 13.63 -5.59
N LEU A 209 18.55 13.73 -4.35
CA LEU A 209 18.70 14.91 -3.50
C LEU A 209 19.70 14.60 -2.38
N ASN A 210 20.75 15.40 -2.32
CA ASN A 210 21.81 15.33 -1.30
C ASN A 210 22.31 16.73 -0.96
N ARG A 211 21.52 17.45 -0.16
CA ARG A 211 21.78 18.88 0.12
C ARG A 211 22.95 19.10 1.05
N HIS A 212 23.30 18.11 1.86
CA HIS A 212 24.37 18.21 2.86
C HIS A 212 25.64 17.47 2.46
N ASN A 213 25.75 16.97 1.22
CA ASN A 213 26.86 16.14 0.74
C ASN A 213 27.17 14.96 1.65
N THR A 214 26.13 14.33 2.20
CA THR A 214 26.24 13.15 3.04
C THR A 214 26.75 11.98 2.21
N ASP A 215 27.67 11.17 2.76
CA ASP A 215 28.11 9.93 2.10
C ASP A 215 26.96 8.90 2.12
N TYR A 216 26.54 8.48 0.94
CA TYR A 216 25.47 7.51 0.74
C TYR A 216 25.94 6.21 0.07
N SER A 217 27.25 6.04 -0.06
CA SER A 217 27.85 4.88 -0.76
C SER A 217 27.52 3.53 -0.12
N SER A 218 27.18 3.52 1.18
CA SER A 218 26.82 2.31 1.93
C SER A 218 25.36 1.87 1.71
N TYR A 219 24.49 2.74 1.19
CA TYR A 219 23.08 2.39 1.01
C TYR A 219 22.87 1.51 -0.23
N PRO A 220 21.98 0.51 -0.17
CA PRO A 220 21.43 -0.11 -1.37
C PRO A 220 20.82 0.98 -2.26
N GLN A 221 21.25 1.06 -3.51
CA GLN A 221 20.90 2.17 -4.38
C GLN A 221 20.88 1.76 -5.85
N GLY A 222 20.20 2.53 -6.67
CA GLY A 222 20.17 2.34 -8.12
C GLY A 222 19.10 3.15 -8.81
N SER A 223 18.97 2.93 -10.12
CA SER A 223 17.90 3.48 -10.93
C SER A 223 16.54 2.88 -10.52
N LEU A 224 15.48 3.46 -11.03
CA LEU A 224 14.13 2.87 -10.82
C LEU A 224 14.02 1.45 -11.43
N SER A 225 14.80 1.16 -12.48
CA SER A 225 14.86 -0.19 -13.07
C SER A 225 15.54 -1.19 -12.14
N ASP A 226 16.61 -0.78 -11.46
CA ASP A 226 17.31 -1.60 -10.46
C ASP A 226 16.41 -1.84 -9.24
N LEU A 227 15.70 -0.80 -8.80
CA LEU A 227 14.69 -0.92 -7.76
C LEU A 227 13.59 -1.93 -8.15
N ALA A 228 13.09 -1.87 -9.40
CA ALA A 228 12.08 -2.80 -9.87
C ALA A 228 12.57 -4.25 -9.82
N ALA A 229 13.80 -4.52 -10.20
CA ALA A 229 14.41 -5.84 -10.10
C ALA A 229 14.56 -6.28 -8.63
N TYR A 230 15.00 -5.38 -7.76
CA TYR A 230 15.11 -5.64 -6.32
C TYR A 230 13.75 -6.01 -5.70
N LEU A 231 12.68 -5.24 -5.99
CA LEU A 231 11.34 -5.50 -5.47
C LEU A 231 10.70 -6.76 -6.06
N GLU A 232 11.02 -7.10 -7.32
CA GLU A 232 10.54 -8.33 -7.92
C GLU A 232 11.17 -9.57 -7.27
N ALA A 233 12.39 -9.48 -6.77
CA ALA A 233 13.06 -10.56 -6.03
C ALA A 233 12.53 -10.75 -4.60
N LEU A 234 11.76 -9.80 -4.06
CA LEU A 234 11.16 -9.95 -2.74
C LEU A 234 10.17 -11.12 -2.70
N PRO A 235 10.07 -11.86 -1.57
CA PRO A 235 9.21 -13.02 -1.46
C PRO A 235 7.72 -12.66 -1.59
N ASP A 236 6.91 -13.63 -2.00
CA ASP A 236 5.46 -13.54 -1.91
C ASP A 236 5.04 -13.80 -0.46
N LEU A 237 4.40 -12.82 0.17
CA LEU A 237 3.97 -12.89 1.57
C LEU A 237 2.62 -13.57 1.75
N ARG A 238 1.90 -13.83 0.65
CA ARG A 238 0.61 -14.50 0.73
C ARG A 238 0.81 -15.94 1.14
N PHE A 239 -0.11 -16.43 1.95
CA PHE A 239 -0.14 -17.84 2.27
C PHE A 239 -0.21 -18.67 0.98
N SER A 240 0.63 -19.69 0.90
CA SER A 240 0.61 -20.67 -0.18
C SER A 240 0.73 -22.09 0.39
N TYR A 241 -0.14 -22.99 -0.07
CA TYR A 241 -0.07 -24.40 0.23
C TYR A 241 0.71 -25.10 -0.86
N ARG A 242 1.81 -25.74 -0.47
CA ARG A 242 2.68 -26.48 -1.38
C ARG A 242 2.17 -27.93 -1.52
N ARG A 243 1.89 -28.37 -2.75
CA ARG A 243 1.33 -29.67 -3.05
C ARG A 243 2.10 -30.36 -4.19
N MET A 244 2.64 -31.54 -3.94
CA MET A 244 3.19 -32.39 -4.98
C MET A 244 2.10 -33.32 -5.50
N ALA A 245 1.88 -33.30 -6.81
CA ALA A 245 0.89 -34.14 -7.50
C ALA A 245 1.25 -35.62 -7.40
N GLN A 246 0.28 -36.44 -6.96
CA GLN A 246 0.49 -37.86 -6.69
C GLN A 246 0.07 -38.72 -7.88
N TYR A 247 0.63 -39.94 -8.00
CA TYR A 247 0.33 -40.87 -9.09
C TYR A 247 -1.16 -41.24 -9.14
N HIS A 248 -1.76 -41.51 -7.98
CA HIS A 248 -3.17 -41.90 -7.89
C HIS A 248 -4.16 -40.79 -8.26
N GLU A 249 -3.69 -39.55 -8.42
CA GLU A 249 -4.48 -38.41 -8.82
C GLU A 249 -4.56 -38.24 -10.34
N THR A 250 -3.82 -39.03 -11.13
CA THR A 250 -3.81 -38.95 -12.59
C THR A 250 -4.97 -39.70 -13.23
N ASP A 251 -5.39 -39.24 -14.39
CA ASP A 251 -6.34 -39.93 -15.25
C ASP A 251 -5.65 -40.64 -16.40
N GLN A 252 -6.41 -41.23 -17.34
CA GLN A 252 -5.88 -41.95 -18.50
C GLN A 252 -5.11 -41.05 -19.48
N MET A 253 -5.23 -39.74 -19.42
CA MET A 253 -4.46 -38.78 -20.20
C MET A 253 -3.10 -38.51 -19.58
N GLY A 254 -2.78 -39.09 -18.41
CA GLY A 254 -1.52 -38.87 -17.68
C GLY A 254 -1.45 -37.46 -17.00
N ILE A 255 -2.53 -36.78 -16.91
CA ILE A 255 -2.64 -35.51 -16.19
C ILE A 255 -3.48 -35.65 -14.93
N ILE A 256 -3.38 -34.71 -14.02
CA ILE A 256 -4.18 -34.71 -12.78
C ILE A 256 -5.67 -34.61 -13.14
N TYR A 257 -6.45 -35.57 -12.63
CA TYR A 257 -7.88 -35.61 -12.82
C TYR A 257 -8.54 -34.36 -12.21
N HIS A 258 -9.41 -33.75 -12.98
CA HIS A 258 -9.97 -32.42 -12.70
C HIS A 258 -10.61 -32.29 -11.30
N ALA A 259 -11.21 -33.31 -10.73
CA ALA A 259 -11.82 -33.26 -9.41
C ALA A 259 -10.80 -33.11 -8.27
N ASN A 260 -9.52 -33.51 -8.48
CA ASN A 260 -8.51 -33.40 -7.45
C ASN A 260 -8.11 -31.95 -7.13
N TYR A 261 -8.31 -31.03 -8.06
CA TYR A 261 -8.08 -29.59 -7.79
C TYR A 261 -9.03 -29.07 -6.69
N ILE A 262 -10.24 -29.59 -6.62
CA ILE A 262 -11.21 -29.25 -5.57
C ILE A 262 -10.73 -29.74 -4.19
N GLN A 263 -10.11 -30.93 -4.15
CA GLN A 263 -9.48 -31.45 -2.93
C GLN A 263 -8.29 -30.58 -2.52
N TRP A 264 -7.46 -30.16 -3.48
CA TRP A 264 -6.34 -29.25 -3.22
C TRP A 264 -6.79 -27.89 -2.69
N PHE A 265 -7.94 -27.38 -3.13
CA PHE A 265 -8.53 -26.18 -2.56
C PHE A 265 -8.94 -26.37 -1.10
N GLU A 266 -9.50 -27.54 -0.77
CA GLU A 266 -9.85 -27.89 0.61
C GLU A 266 -8.59 -28.02 1.48
N GLU A 267 -7.60 -28.78 1.06
CA GLU A 267 -6.31 -28.93 1.74
C GLU A 267 -5.66 -27.55 2.02
N ALA A 268 -5.63 -26.70 1.01
CA ALA A 268 -5.09 -25.35 1.12
C ALA A 268 -5.87 -24.48 2.11
N ARG A 269 -7.21 -24.59 2.12
CA ARG A 269 -8.07 -23.85 3.05
C ARG A 269 -7.88 -24.31 4.49
N VAL A 270 -7.79 -25.61 4.71
CA VAL A 270 -7.50 -26.18 6.04
C VAL A 270 -6.15 -25.71 6.55
N ALA A 271 -5.09 -25.83 5.73
CA ALA A 271 -3.75 -25.37 6.08
C ALA A 271 -3.68 -23.85 6.31
N TRP A 272 -4.48 -23.07 5.58
CA TRP A 272 -4.59 -21.63 5.80
C TRP A 272 -5.23 -21.29 7.15
N MET A 273 -6.27 -22.01 7.56
CA MET A 273 -6.89 -21.85 8.86
C MET A 273 -5.91 -22.14 10.00
N ASP A 274 -5.11 -23.21 9.86
CA ASP A 274 -4.04 -23.54 10.81
C ASP A 274 -2.98 -22.43 10.88
N HIS A 275 -2.58 -21.90 9.72
CA HIS A 275 -1.64 -20.76 9.63
C HIS A 275 -2.18 -19.50 10.33
N LEU A 276 -3.48 -19.28 10.31
CA LEU A 276 -4.11 -18.16 11.04
C LEU A 276 -4.16 -18.39 12.56
N GLY A 277 -3.75 -19.55 13.04
CA GLY A 277 -3.80 -19.92 14.45
C GLY A 277 -5.16 -20.37 14.94
N TYR A 278 -6.09 -20.64 14.03
CA TYR A 278 -7.43 -21.15 14.34
C TYR A 278 -7.81 -22.25 13.34
N GLY A 279 -7.27 -23.44 13.57
CA GLY A 279 -7.47 -24.61 12.71
C GLY A 279 -8.92 -25.11 12.67
N TYR A 280 -9.19 -25.94 11.70
CA TYR A 280 -10.52 -26.50 11.46
C TYR A 280 -11.02 -27.33 12.66
N ASP A 281 -10.12 -28.03 13.34
CA ASP A 281 -10.43 -28.80 14.56
C ASP A 281 -10.85 -27.90 15.73
N ALA A 282 -10.25 -26.73 15.88
CA ALA A 282 -10.63 -25.75 16.88
C ALA A 282 -12.02 -25.18 16.60
N MET A 283 -12.33 -24.91 15.34
CA MET A 283 -13.65 -24.47 14.89
C MET A 283 -14.72 -25.51 15.16
N GLU A 284 -14.42 -26.77 14.87
CA GLU A 284 -15.35 -27.91 15.16
C GLU A 284 -15.57 -28.13 16.65
N LYS A 285 -14.51 -28.00 17.48
CA LYS A 285 -14.63 -28.08 18.96
C LYS A 285 -15.48 -26.92 19.51
N ALA A 286 -15.45 -25.76 18.86
CA ALA A 286 -16.32 -24.63 19.19
C ALA A 286 -17.78 -24.83 18.68
N GLY A 287 -18.09 -25.98 18.08
CA GLY A 287 -19.43 -26.30 17.60
C GLY A 287 -19.78 -25.68 16.24
N ILE A 288 -18.83 -25.16 15.52
CA ILE A 288 -19.04 -24.48 14.22
C ILE A 288 -18.67 -25.44 13.10
N GLY A 289 -19.52 -25.53 12.08
CA GLY A 289 -19.24 -26.13 10.78
C GLY A 289 -19.19 -25.08 9.70
N SER A 290 -18.41 -25.37 8.65
CA SER A 290 -18.32 -24.50 7.46
C SER A 290 -18.52 -25.31 6.18
N PRO A 291 -19.79 -25.75 5.89
CA PRO A 291 -20.10 -26.50 4.68
C PRO A 291 -19.83 -25.66 3.42
N VAL A 292 -19.40 -26.37 2.37
CA VAL A 292 -19.27 -25.81 1.03
C VAL A 292 -20.67 -25.63 0.43
N LEU A 293 -20.96 -24.45 -0.09
CA LEU A 293 -22.20 -24.14 -0.82
C LEU A 293 -22.02 -24.27 -2.32
N GLU A 294 -20.88 -23.76 -2.81
CA GLU A 294 -20.51 -23.79 -4.22
C GLU A 294 -19.00 -23.92 -4.35
N VAL A 295 -18.55 -24.57 -5.40
CA VAL A 295 -17.16 -24.58 -5.83
C VAL A 295 -17.09 -24.48 -7.34
N HIS A 296 -16.16 -23.66 -7.84
CA HIS A 296 -15.87 -23.50 -9.27
C HIS A 296 -14.37 -23.67 -9.48
N CYS A 297 -13.99 -24.33 -10.57
CA CYS A 297 -12.60 -24.47 -11.00
C CYS A 297 -12.49 -24.27 -12.51
N SER A 298 -11.53 -23.42 -12.92
CA SER A 298 -11.16 -23.17 -14.31
C SER A 298 -9.75 -23.69 -14.55
N TYR A 299 -9.57 -24.54 -15.55
CA TYR A 299 -8.31 -25.20 -15.87
C TYR A 299 -7.62 -24.47 -17.02
N HIS A 300 -6.35 -24.10 -16.86
CA HIS A 300 -5.58 -23.33 -17.84
C HIS A 300 -4.51 -24.17 -18.53
N SER A 301 -3.79 -25.01 -17.76
CA SER A 301 -2.79 -25.91 -18.28
C SER A 301 -2.68 -27.17 -17.40
N PRO A 302 -2.31 -28.32 -17.95
CA PRO A 302 -2.26 -29.56 -17.20
C PRO A 302 -1.17 -29.56 -16.12
N VAL A 303 -1.44 -30.31 -15.05
CA VAL A 303 -0.46 -30.72 -14.04
C VAL A 303 -0.24 -32.22 -14.20
N HIS A 304 1.00 -32.67 -14.11
CA HIS A 304 1.38 -34.06 -14.26
C HIS A 304 1.85 -34.66 -12.93
N PHE A 305 1.95 -35.96 -12.88
CA PHE A 305 2.57 -36.66 -11.76
C PHE A 305 3.99 -36.12 -11.49
N HIS A 306 4.32 -35.94 -10.23
CA HIS A 306 5.55 -35.31 -9.71
C HIS A 306 5.66 -33.78 -9.89
N ASP A 307 4.78 -33.12 -10.63
CA ASP A 307 4.76 -31.65 -10.61
C ASP A 307 4.45 -31.18 -9.19
N THR A 308 5.11 -30.12 -8.78
CA THR A 308 4.78 -29.43 -7.53
C THR A 308 4.07 -28.12 -7.84
N VAL A 309 2.94 -27.91 -7.20
CA VAL A 309 2.14 -26.71 -7.34
C VAL A 309 2.04 -25.95 -6.03
N LEU A 310 1.88 -24.64 -6.15
CA LEU A 310 1.53 -23.74 -5.06
C LEU A 310 0.05 -23.35 -5.21
N VAL A 311 -0.76 -23.71 -4.21
CA VAL A 311 -2.15 -23.30 -4.13
C VAL A 311 -2.22 -22.07 -3.22
N ARG A 312 -2.40 -20.90 -3.82
CA ARG A 312 -2.61 -19.65 -3.10
C ARG A 312 -4.09 -19.42 -2.94
N LEU A 313 -4.48 -18.86 -1.80
CA LEU A 313 -5.87 -18.53 -1.57
C LEU A 313 -6.02 -17.12 -0.99
N ARG A 314 -7.18 -16.52 -1.27
CA ARG A 314 -7.55 -15.20 -0.77
C ARG A 314 -9.02 -15.19 -0.36
N LEU A 315 -9.29 -14.63 0.80
CA LEU A 315 -10.64 -14.34 1.23
C LEU A 315 -11.17 -13.14 0.42
N THR A 316 -12.22 -13.35 -0.39
CA THR A 316 -12.79 -12.32 -1.27
C THR A 316 -14.08 -11.73 -0.74
N GLU A 317 -14.80 -12.47 0.12
CA GLU A 317 -16.01 -12.00 0.79
C GLU A 317 -16.11 -12.59 2.18
N PHE A 318 -16.51 -11.78 3.15
CA PHE A 318 -16.83 -12.25 4.51
C PHE A 318 -17.91 -11.36 5.14
N THR A 319 -19.02 -11.99 5.52
CA THR A 319 -20.18 -11.31 6.13
C THR A 319 -20.38 -11.68 7.61
N GLY A 320 -19.58 -12.61 8.14
CA GLY A 320 -19.76 -13.21 9.46
C GLY A 320 -20.74 -14.37 9.48
N THR A 321 -21.51 -14.62 8.42
CA THR A 321 -22.36 -15.79 8.19
C THR A 321 -21.95 -16.58 6.97
N ARG A 322 -21.28 -15.95 6.03
CA ARG A 322 -20.76 -16.53 4.77
C ARG A 322 -19.35 -16.06 4.52
N LEU A 323 -18.60 -16.86 3.80
CA LEU A 323 -17.30 -16.48 3.24
C LEU A 323 -17.17 -17.00 1.81
N ARG A 324 -16.36 -16.29 1.02
CA ARG A 324 -15.93 -16.70 -0.32
C ARG A 324 -14.42 -16.66 -0.40
N VAL A 325 -13.84 -17.69 -0.98
CA VAL A 325 -12.39 -17.84 -1.12
C VAL A 325 -12.08 -18.04 -2.60
N SER A 326 -11.15 -17.27 -3.14
CA SER A 326 -10.56 -17.51 -4.46
C SER A 326 -9.25 -18.28 -4.33
N TYR A 327 -8.94 -19.09 -5.35
CA TYR A 327 -7.75 -19.93 -5.42
C TYR A 327 -6.99 -19.71 -6.71
N GLU A 328 -5.68 -19.76 -6.63
CA GLU A 328 -4.75 -19.75 -7.77
C GLU A 328 -3.80 -20.95 -7.59
N VAL A 329 -3.78 -21.85 -8.58
CA VAL A 329 -2.84 -22.98 -8.63
C VAL A 329 -1.77 -22.64 -9.65
N SER A 330 -0.52 -22.53 -9.22
CA SER A 330 0.62 -22.25 -10.08
C SER A 330 1.70 -23.31 -9.92
N ASP A 331 2.42 -23.56 -10.99
CA ASP A 331 3.60 -24.42 -10.97
C ASP A 331 4.71 -23.79 -10.12
N GLU A 332 5.28 -24.56 -9.19
CA GLU A 332 6.32 -24.04 -8.28
C GLU A 332 7.59 -23.60 -8.99
N ALA A 333 8.03 -24.36 -10.00
CA ALA A 333 9.31 -24.12 -10.66
C ALA A 333 9.24 -22.99 -11.70
N THR A 334 8.10 -22.88 -12.42
CA THR A 334 7.97 -21.96 -13.56
C THR A 334 7.08 -20.75 -13.23
N GLY A 335 6.28 -20.81 -12.17
CA GLY A 335 5.24 -19.83 -11.88
C GLY A 335 4.03 -19.87 -12.83
N ALA A 336 4.00 -20.81 -13.76
CA ALA A 336 2.93 -20.91 -14.76
C ALA A 336 1.58 -21.22 -14.10
N LEU A 337 0.54 -20.46 -14.47
CA LEU A 337 -0.81 -20.66 -13.98
C LEU A 337 -1.38 -21.98 -14.51
N ARG A 338 -1.81 -22.86 -13.59
CA ARG A 338 -2.37 -24.18 -13.87
C ARG A 338 -3.89 -24.17 -13.79
N ALA A 339 -4.45 -23.58 -12.72
CA ALA A 339 -5.88 -23.48 -12.53
C ALA A 339 -6.23 -22.26 -11.65
N THR A 340 -7.47 -21.81 -11.75
CA THR A 340 -8.09 -20.87 -10.81
C THR A 340 -9.39 -21.43 -10.28
N GLY A 341 -9.80 -21.02 -9.09
CA GLY A 341 -11.07 -21.47 -8.52
C GLY A 341 -11.65 -20.51 -7.52
N GLU A 342 -12.89 -20.80 -7.16
CA GLU A 342 -13.61 -20.13 -6.07
C GLU A 342 -14.42 -21.16 -5.28
N SER A 343 -14.57 -20.93 -3.98
CA SER A 343 -15.54 -21.63 -3.17
C SER A 343 -16.30 -20.68 -2.28
N SER A 344 -17.57 -20.96 -2.06
CA SER A 344 -18.41 -20.26 -1.10
C SER A 344 -18.87 -21.18 0.02
N HIS A 345 -18.95 -20.63 1.23
CA HIS A 345 -19.26 -21.36 2.45
C HIS A 345 -20.21 -20.55 3.32
N CYS A 346 -20.95 -21.24 4.19
CA CYS A 346 -21.65 -20.62 5.31
C CYS A 346 -21.12 -21.18 6.64
N PHE A 347 -21.49 -20.53 7.73
CA PHE A 347 -21.24 -21.05 9.07
C PHE A 347 -22.52 -21.59 9.66
N VAL A 348 -22.44 -22.80 10.24
CA VAL A 348 -23.56 -23.47 10.86
C VAL A 348 -23.16 -23.98 12.23
N GLU A 349 -24.15 -24.05 13.15
CA GLU A 349 -24.01 -24.80 14.38
C GLU A 349 -24.05 -26.30 14.08
N ARG A 350 -23.02 -27.04 14.46
CA ARG A 350 -22.90 -28.48 14.11
C ARG A 350 -24.02 -29.36 14.69
N SER A 351 -24.52 -28.98 15.87
CA SER A 351 -25.54 -29.73 16.55
C SER A 351 -26.93 -29.64 15.89
N THR A 352 -27.23 -28.47 15.31
CA THR A 352 -28.55 -28.13 14.76
C THR A 352 -28.56 -27.98 13.24
N GLY A 353 -27.41 -27.73 12.61
CA GLY A 353 -27.29 -27.38 11.20
C GLY A 353 -27.80 -25.98 10.88
N MET A 354 -28.16 -25.17 11.86
CA MET A 354 -28.71 -23.84 11.66
C MET A 354 -27.59 -22.80 11.38
N PRO A 355 -27.85 -21.82 10.51
CA PRO A 355 -26.88 -20.76 10.23
C PRO A 355 -26.48 -19.98 11.48
N VAL A 356 -25.18 -19.72 11.62
CA VAL A 356 -24.57 -19.00 12.74
C VAL A 356 -23.96 -17.69 12.27
N SER A 357 -24.14 -16.64 13.08
CA SER A 357 -23.44 -15.37 12.89
C SER A 357 -22.22 -15.32 13.81
N LEU A 358 -21.02 -15.51 13.25
CA LEU A 358 -19.76 -15.46 14.01
C LEU A 358 -19.61 -14.15 14.78
N LYS A 359 -20.07 -13.03 14.21
CA LYS A 359 -20.03 -11.72 14.89
C LYS A 359 -20.74 -11.74 16.25
N LYS A 360 -21.81 -12.54 16.40
CA LYS A 360 -22.60 -12.60 17.62
C LYS A 360 -22.14 -13.71 18.57
N THR A 361 -21.73 -14.84 18.03
CA THR A 361 -21.45 -16.04 18.82
C THR A 361 -19.97 -16.29 19.08
N HIS A 362 -19.09 -15.87 18.15
CA HIS A 362 -17.65 -16.11 18.16
C HIS A 362 -16.89 -14.87 17.65
N PRO A 363 -16.89 -13.77 18.41
CA PRO A 363 -16.31 -12.50 17.97
C PRO A 363 -14.82 -12.61 17.63
N ASP A 364 -14.06 -13.45 18.32
CA ASP A 364 -12.64 -13.66 18.08
C ASP A 364 -12.38 -14.23 16.68
N ILE A 365 -13.17 -15.22 16.26
CA ILE A 365 -13.10 -15.80 14.91
C ILE A 365 -13.56 -14.76 13.87
N TYR A 366 -14.61 -14.01 14.19
CA TYR A 366 -15.09 -12.96 13.31
C TYR A 366 -14.00 -11.91 13.05
N GLU A 367 -13.30 -11.44 14.08
CA GLU A 367 -12.21 -10.48 13.95
C GLU A 367 -11.02 -11.05 13.17
N LEU A 368 -10.69 -12.33 13.37
CA LEU A 368 -9.65 -13.01 12.63
C LEU A 368 -9.88 -12.93 11.11
N PHE A 369 -11.10 -13.29 10.66
CA PHE A 369 -11.46 -13.18 9.25
C PHE A 369 -11.54 -11.74 8.75
N CYS A 370 -12.04 -10.79 9.56
CA CYS A 370 -12.05 -9.39 9.21
C CYS A 370 -10.64 -8.83 8.94
N LYS A 371 -9.63 -9.28 9.70
CA LYS A 371 -8.23 -8.91 9.46
C LYS A 371 -7.71 -9.45 8.11
N GLN A 372 -8.19 -10.61 7.66
CA GLN A 372 -7.79 -11.16 6.36
C GLN A 372 -8.46 -10.44 5.17
N MET A 373 -9.66 -9.88 5.35
CA MET A 373 -10.33 -9.07 4.32
C MET A 373 -9.63 -7.73 4.04
N ARG A 374 -8.84 -7.23 4.99
CA ARG A 374 -8.09 -5.97 4.86
C ARG A 374 -6.71 -6.16 4.23
N LYS A 375 -6.29 -7.40 4.02
CA LYS A 375 -5.05 -7.79 3.34
C LYS A 375 -5.34 -8.13 1.89
#